data_86a5e89172e86fb88ce8fb2e640aacf8
#
_entry.id   86a5e89172e86fb88ce8fb2e640aacf8
#
_cell.length_a   1.000
_cell.length_b   1.000
_cell.length_c   1.000
_cell.angle_alpha   90.00
_cell.angle_beta   90.00
_cell.angle_gamma   90.00
#
_symmetry.space_group_name_H-M   'P 1'
#
loop_
_entity.id
_entity.type
_entity.pdbx_description
1 polymer ?
#
loop_
_entity_poly.entity_id
_entity_poly.type
_entity_poly.pdbx_seq_one_letter_code
_entity_poly.pdbx_strand_id
1 'polypeptide(L)'
;TYSDPATSKANVAASGFLPSSTTGEIVEHSYYTLSYSEPHEQAEWVAYTLKQEHLTYDDRERPYFIEDPKVSTKSADWRNYRGSGYDRGHLCPAGDRRFSEQAYNETFYTSNISPQDRDFNAGIWNRLEQKVRYWCKKYGDLMVITGGVLENDLLEIGDEHVDVPKSYYKIVMRGKAKEARALGFLMPAKESQQPLEQFLVPIDEIEKRTGIDFFEKQSQDWQSNIESEVKGRDWKF
;
A
#
# COMPACT_ATOMS: atom_id res chain seq x y z
N THR A 1 -28.16 14.23 -13.54
CA THR A 1 -28.25 13.29 -12.41
C THR A 1 -28.41 11.89 -12.94
N TYR A 2 -27.30 11.21 -13.21
CA TYR A 2 -27.26 9.76 -13.38
C TYR A 2 -26.25 9.23 -12.36
N SER A 3 -26.75 8.79 -11.23
CA SER A 3 -26.00 7.97 -10.28
C SER A 3 -26.09 6.53 -10.78
N ASP A 4 -24.97 5.97 -11.23
CA ASP A 4 -24.86 4.56 -11.57
C ASP A 4 -24.60 3.75 -10.28
N PRO A 5 -25.55 2.93 -9.80
CA PRO A 5 -25.42 2.24 -8.51
C PRO A 5 -24.60 0.94 -8.58
N ALA A 6 -24.04 0.59 -9.74
CA ALA A 6 -23.45 -0.73 -9.97
C ALA A 6 -21.92 -0.79 -9.82
N THR A 7 -21.24 0.35 -9.63
CA THR A 7 -19.76 0.41 -9.68
C THR A 7 -19.06 0.35 -8.32
N SER A 8 -19.77 0.36 -7.19
CA SER A 8 -19.13 0.59 -5.88
C SER A 8 -18.51 -0.64 -5.21
N LYS A 9 -18.70 -1.86 -5.71
CA LYS A 9 -18.20 -3.09 -5.02
C LYS A 9 -17.13 -3.89 -5.77
N ALA A 10 -16.81 -3.54 -6.99
CA ALA A 10 -15.95 -4.38 -7.83
C ALA A 10 -14.45 -4.05 -7.78
N ASN A 11 -14.05 -2.95 -7.16
CA ASN A 11 -12.68 -2.41 -7.23
C ASN A 11 -11.94 -2.32 -5.88
N VAL A 12 -12.60 -2.65 -4.79
CA VAL A 12 -11.95 -2.84 -3.49
C VAL A 12 -11.29 -4.20 -3.47
N ALA A 13 -10.14 -4.32 -2.86
CA ALA A 13 -9.49 -5.63 -2.63
C ALA A 13 -10.54 -6.61 -2.12
N ALA A 14 -10.64 -7.78 -2.76
CA ALA A 14 -11.69 -8.76 -2.44
C ALA A 14 -11.73 -8.97 -0.92
N SER A 15 -12.89 -8.80 -0.31
CA SER A 15 -13.07 -8.71 1.14
C SER A 15 -12.49 -9.89 1.95
N GLY A 16 -12.26 -11.03 1.28
CA GLY A 16 -11.63 -12.22 1.87
C GLY A 16 -10.10 -12.17 1.96
N PHE A 17 -9.44 -11.15 1.42
CA PHE A 17 -7.98 -10.97 1.40
C PHE A 17 -7.49 -9.68 2.05
N LEU A 18 -8.40 -8.93 2.71
CA LEU A 18 -7.98 -7.78 3.49
C LEU A 18 -7.23 -8.25 4.74
N PRO A 19 -6.15 -7.52 5.12
CA PRO A 19 -5.44 -7.80 6.36
C PRO A 19 -6.30 -7.60 7.61
N SER A 20 -5.86 -8.18 8.72
CA SER A 20 -6.37 -7.79 10.02
C SER A 20 -6.07 -6.32 10.32
N SER A 21 -6.88 -5.70 11.15
CA SER A 21 -6.63 -4.36 11.64
C SER A 21 -6.23 -4.42 13.12
N THR A 22 -5.07 -3.83 13.46
CA THR A 22 -4.64 -3.72 14.86
C THR A 22 -5.28 -2.52 15.56
N THR A 23 -5.85 -1.58 14.80
CA THR A 23 -6.45 -0.34 15.32
C THR A 23 -7.97 -0.36 15.32
N GLY A 24 -8.59 -1.19 14.50
CA GLY A 24 -10.02 -1.25 14.28
C GLY A 24 -10.58 -0.12 13.40
N GLU A 25 -9.75 0.82 12.94
CA GLU A 25 -10.20 1.91 12.08
C GLU A 25 -9.96 1.59 10.60
N ILE A 26 -10.90 0.88 10.00
CA ILE A 26 -10.90 0.55 8.58
C ILE A 26 -11.68 1.60 7.80
N VAL A 27 -11.04 2.15 6.77
CA VAL A 27 -11.61 3.17 5.89
C VAL A 27 -11.64 2.64 4.47
N GLU A 28 -12.83 2.65 3.87
CA GLU A 28 -13.03 2.22 2.48
C GLU A 28 -13.18 3.42 1.56
N HIS A 29 -12.30 3.53 0.57
CA HIS A 29 -12.42 4.42 -0.58
C HIS A 29 -12.90 3.65 -1.81
N SER A 30 -13.13 4.35 -2.91
CA SER A 30 -13.67 3.73 -4.13
C SER A 30 -12.73 2.65 -4.70
N TYR A 31 -11.41 2.81 -4.55
CA TYR A 31 -10.40 1.96 -5.19
C TYR A 31 -9.25 1.53 -4.28
N TYR A 32 -9.35 1.77 -3.00
CA TYR A 32 -8.47 1.19 -1.97
C TYR A 32 -9.17 1.19 -0.61
N THR A 33 -8.70 0.32 0.25
CA THR A 33 -9.11 0.23 1.66
C THR A 33 -7.86 0.36 2.52
N LEU A 34 -7.97 0.99 3.67
CA LEU A 34 -6.86 1.14 4.61
C LEU A 34 -7.29 0.86 6.05
N SER A 35 -6.32 0.57 6.89
CA SER A 35 -6.44 0.60 8.34
C SER A 35 -5.61 1.76 8.87
N TYR A 36 -6.25 2.75 9.50
CA TYR A 36 -5.59 3.95 10.00
C TYR A 36 -5.05 3.74 11.41
N SER A 37 -3.87 4.23 11.67
CA SER A 37 -3.23 4.25 12.99
C SER A 37 -3.10 5.68 13.48
N GLU A 38 -4.02 6.09 14.34
CA GLU A 38 -4.01 7.42 14.96
C GLU A 38 -2.70 7.71 15.72
N PRO A 39 -2.15 6.78 16.53
CA PRO A 39 -0.89 7.04 17.23
C PRO A 39 0.31 7.31 16.32
N HIS A 40 0.26 6.85 15.07
CA HIS A 40 1.33 7.03 14.07
C HIS A 40 0.97 8.03 12.98
N GLU A 41 -0.27 8.55 13.00
CA GLU A 41 -0.81 9.51 12.02
C GLU A 41 -0.62 9.08 10.57
N GLN A 42 -0.85 7.78 10.30
CA GLN A 42 -0.80 7.18 8.97
C GLN A 42 -1.47 5.80 8.95
N ALA A 43 -1.70 5.26 7.76
CA ALA A 43 -2.21 3.90 7.64
C ALA A 43 -1.15 2.86 8.03
N GLU A 44 -1.55 1.84 8.80
CA GLU A 44 -0.72 0.66 9.04
C GLU A 44 -0.64 -0.24 7.78
N TRP A 45 -1.69 -0.23 6.96
CA TRP A 45 -1.71 -0.81 5.62
C TRP A 45 -2.73 -0.10 4.73
N VAL A 46 -2.43 -0.13 3.43
CA VAL A 46 -3.34 0.21 2.33
C VAL A 46 -3.41 -0.96 1.37
N ALA A 47 -4.60 -1.44 1.09
CA ALA A 47 -4.84 -2.58 0.21
C ALA A 47 -5.67 -2.17 -1.01
N TYR A 48 -5.27 -2.61 -2.20
CA TYR A 48 -5.99 -2.32 -3.43
C TYR A 48 -5.80 -3.42 -4.47
N THR A 49 -6.74 -3.51 -5.40
CA THR A 49 -6.60 -4.35 -6.59
C THR A 49 -6.05 -3.50 -7.74
N LEU A 50 -4.97 -3.95 -8.36
CA LEU A 50 -4.44 -3.38 -9.59
C LEU A 50 -4.89 -4.28 -10.76
N LYS A 51 -5.74 -3.75 -11.63
CA LYS A 51 -6.23 -4.44 -12.82
C LYS A 51 -5.48 -4.00 -14.07
N GLN A 52 -5.40 -4.86 -15.07
CA GLN A 52 -4.79 -4.49 -16.36
C GLN A 52 -5.45 -3.26 -16.97
N GLU A 53 -6.78 -3.14 -16.87
CA GLU A 53 -7.55 -1.99 -17.34
C GLU A 53 -7.25 -0.67 -16.60
N HIS A 54 -6.67 -0.76 -15.39
CA HIS A 54 -6.24 0.41 -14.62
C HIS A 54 -4.92 1.02 -15.11
N LEU A 55 -4.17 0.29 -15.94
CA LEU A 55 -2.84 0.71 -16.41
C LEU A 55 -2.97 1.67 -17.59
N THR A 56 -3.48 2.86 -17.31
CA THR A 56 -3.58 3.97 -18.25
C THR A 56 -2.52 5.02 -17.96
N TYR A 57 -2.29 5.90 -18.94
CA TYR A 57 -1.37 7.02 -18.83
C TYR A 57 -2.12 8.35 -18.97
N ASP A 58 -3.41 8.36 -18.58
CA ASP A 58 -4.22 9.56 -18.66
C ASP A 58 -3.55 10.71 -17.90
N ASP A 59 -3.48 11.85 -18.56
CA ASP A 59 -2.99 13.06 -17.92
C ASP A 59 -4.01 13.53 -16.89
N ARG A 60 -3.55 13.76 -15.66
CA ARG A 60 -4.37 14.21 -14.54
C ARG A 60 -3.72 15.41 -13.88
N GLU A 61 -4.53 16.43 -13.64
CA GLU A 61 -4.10 17.54 -12.80
C GLU A 61 -3.88 17.03 -11.38
N ARG A 62 -2.70 17.32 -10.82
CA ARG A 62 -2.36 16.90 -9.47
C ARG A 62 -3.13 17.72 -8.45
N PRO A 63 -3.99 17.10 -7.62
CA PRO A 63 -4.74 17.82 -6.59
C PRO A 63 -3.82 18.18 -5.40
N TYR A 64 -4.31 19.03 -4.53
CA TYR A 64 -3.68 19.24 -3.23
C TYR A 64 -3.84 18.00 -2.33
N PHE A 65 -2.86 17.79 -1.46
CA PHE A 65 -3.03 16.87 -0.36
C PHE A 65 -4.03 17.44 0.64
N ILE A 66 -4.97 16.63 1.05
CA ILE A 66 -6.00 17.01 2.02
C ILE A 66 -6.20 15.90 3.06
N GLU A 67 -6.68 16.29 4.23
CA GLU A 67 -7.11 15.34 5.26
C GLU A 67 -8.22 14.44 4.74
N ASP A 68 -8.21 13.17 5.16
CA ASP A 68 -9.22 12.20 4.77
C ASP A 68 -10.50 12.40 5.60
N PRO A 69 -11.61 12.77 4.97
CA PRO A 69 -12.88 13.01 5.71
C PRO A 69 -13.49 11.72 6.28
N LYS A 70 -13.03 10.55 5.85
CA LYS A 70 -13.51 9.24 6.32
C LYS A 70 -12.76 8.71 7.54
N VAL A 71 -11.61 9.26 7.86
CA VAL A 71 -10.90 8.96 9.12
C VAL A 71 -11.60 9.70 10.25
N SER A 72 -11.91 9.04 11.36
CA SER A 72 -12.75 9.57 12.44
C SER A 72 -12.24 10.88 13.07
N THR A 73 -10.93 10.99 13.21
CA THR A 73 -10.22 12.18 13.70
C THR A 73 -9.75 13.10 12.58
N LYS A 74 -10.05 12.76 11.35
CA LYS A 74 -9.36 13.15 10.12
C LYS A 74 -7.94 12.57 10.09
N SER A 75 -7.30 12.55 8.92
CA SER A 75 -5.89 12.17 8.83
C SER A 75 -4.99 13.38 9.06
N ALA A 76 -3.69 13.14 9.18
CA ALA A 76 -2.69 14.18 9.42
C ALA A 76 -2.77 15.34 8.42
N ASP A 77 -2.64 16.56 8.90
CA ASP A 77 -2.55 17.74 8.04
C ASP A 77 -1.27 17.66 7.18
N TRP A 78 -1.39 17.97 5.90
CA TRP A 78 -0.24 17.96 4.97
C TRP A 78 0.91 18.89 5.40
N ARG A 79 0.63 19.90 6.24
CA ARG A 79 1.62 20.84 6.76
C ARG A 79 2.67 20.16 7.64
N ASN A 80 2.37 19.00 8.24
CA ASN A 80 3.35 18.22 8.98
C ASN A 80 4.58 17.86 8.14
N TYR A 81 4.37 17.67 6.83
CA TYR A 81 5.43 17.31 5.86
C TYR A 81 6.23 18.52 5.37
N ARG A 82 5.66 19.72 5.50
CA ARG A 82 6.28 20.96 4.98
C ARG A 82 7.57 21.26 5.72
N GLY A 83 8.68 21.33 4.98
CA GLY A 83 9.99 21.61 5.56
C GLY A 83 10.56 20.48 6.44
N SER A 84 9.92 19.34 6.49
CA SER A 84 10.36 18.17 7.28
C SER A 84 11.60 17.47 6.72
N GLY A 85 11.89 17.66 5.44
CA GLY A 85 12.91 16.89 4.72
C GLY A 85 12.40 15.58 4.14
N TYR A 86 11.14 15.21 4.39
CA TYR A 86 10.52 14.00 3.87
C TYR A 86 9.49 14.31 2.77
N ASP A 87 9.40 13.40 1.82
CA ASP A 87 8.35 13.41 0.79
C ASP A 87 7.01 12.93 1.37
N ARG A 88 5.93 13.36 0.77
CA ARG A 88 4.60 12.78 0.95
C ARG A 88 4.49 11.53 0.09
N GLY A 89 5.00 10.42 0.62
CA GLY A 89 5.04 9.15 -0.10
C GLY A 89 3.67 8.48 -0.14
N HIS A 90 3.24 8.08 -1.34
CA HIS A 90 1.98 7.34 -1.52
C HIS A 90 2.15 5.86 -1.14
N LEU A 91 1.16 5.30 -0.44
CA LEU A 91 1.08 3.85 -0.21
C LEU A 91 0.34 3.16 -1.37
N CYS A 92 -0.85 3.64 -1.74
CA CYS A 92 -1.43 3.33 -3.05
C CYS A 92 -0.93 4.37 -4.06
N PRO A 93 -0.14 3.99 -5.08
CA PRO A 93 0.46 4.95 -5.99
C PRO A 93 -0.58 5.70 -6.83
N ALA A 94 -0.42 7.01 -6.98
CA ALA A 94 -1.23 7.82 -7.89
C ALA A 94 -1.14 7.31 -9.34
N GLY A 95 0.04 6.80 -9.73
CA GLY A 95 0.27 6.21 -11.05
C GLY A 95 -0.57 4.97 -11.34
N ASP A 96 -1.06 4.27 -10.30
CA ASP A 96 -1.94 3.11 -10.45
C ASP A 96 -3.42 3.49 -10.57
N ARG A 97 -3.76 4.76 -10.47
CA ARG A 97 -5.13 5.28 -10.37
C ARG A 97 -5.48 6.35 -11.41
N ARG A 98 -4.68 6.48 -12.47
CA ARG A 98 -4.91 7.48 -13.53
C ARG A 98 -6.14 7.21 -14.40
N PHE A 99 -6.69 6.03 -14.37
CA PHE A 99 -7.85 5.62 -15.17
C PHE A 99 -9.14 6.39 -14.81
N SER A 100 -9.21 6.99 -13.64
CA SER A 100 -10.36 7.77 -13.17
C SER A 100 -9.88 8.98 -12.38
N GLU A 101 -10.51 10.14 -12.59
CA GLU A 101 -10.20 11.35 -11.81
C GLU A 101 -10.45 11.14 -10.33
N GLN A 102 -11.57 10.53 -9.98
CA GLN A 102 -11.89 10.20 -8.59
C GLN A 102 -10.85 9.27 -7.98
N ALA A 103 -10.50 8.18 -8.68
CA ALA A 103 -9.51 7.22 -8.20
C ALA A 103 -8.14 7.89 -7.98
N TYR A 104 -7.72 8.75 -8.91
CA TYR A 104 -6.48 9.51 -8.81
C TYR A 104 -6.49 10.48 -7.64
N ASN A 105 -7.55 11.28 -7.52
CA ASN A 105 -7.66 12.30 -6.48
C ASN A 105 -7.72 11.69 -5.07
N GLU A 106 -8.41 10.56 -4.89
CA GLU A 106 -8.47 9.86 -3.60
C GLU A 106 -7.09 9.42 -3.09
N THR A 107 -6.10 9.18 -3.98
CA THR A 107 -4.74 8.83 -3.54
C THR A 107 -4.00 9.99 -2.85
N PHE A 108 -4.51 11.22 -2.93
CA PHE A 108 -3.94 12.40 -2.28
C PHE A 108 -4.55 12.71 -0.91
N TYR A 109 -5.45 11.88 -0.41
CA TYR A 109 -5.80 11.91 1.01
C TYR A 109 -4.57 11.55 1.84
N THR A 110 -4.32 12.34 2.89
CA THR A 110 -3.12 12.11 3.75
C THR A 110 -3.17 10.79 4.51
N SER A 111 -4.33 10.15 4.62
CA SER A 111 -4.47 8.77 5.10
C SER A 111 -3.72 7.74 4.25
N ASN A 112 -3.46 8.04 2.97
CA ASN A 112 -2.68 7.23 2.03
C ASN A 112 -1.21 7.65 1.94
N ILE A 113 -0.76 8.54 2.81
CA ILE A 113 0.56 9.18 2.74
C ILE A 113 1.39 8.80 3.96
N SER A 114 2.68 8.60 3.75
CA SER A 114 3.67 8.32 4.77
C SER A 114 4.94 9.14 4.53
N PRO A 115 5.67 9.59 5.57
CA PRO A 115 6.92 10.30 5.39
C PRO A 115 8.00 9.40 4.79
N GLN A 116 8.42 9.67 3.57
CA GLN A 116 9.43 8.89 2.87
C GLN A 116 10.67 9.73 2.55
N ASP A 117 11.84 9.15 2.74
CA ASP A 117 13.07 9.70 2.17
C ASP A 117 12.91 9.92 0.67
N ARG A 118 13.35 11.07 0.16
CA ARG A 118 13.17 11.45 -1.24
C ARG A 118 13.83 10.48 -2.20
N ASP A 119 15.06 10.09 -1.92
CA ASP A 119 15.83 9.23 -2.82
C ASP A 119 15.28 7.79 -2.80
N PHE A 120 14.81 7.33 -1.65
CA PHE A 120 14.07 6.08 -1.53
C PHE A 120 12.76 6.10 -2.34
N ASN A 121 11.93 7.13 -2.13
CA ASN A 121 10.64 7.28 -2.80
C ASN A 121 10.78 7.35 -4.33
N ALA A 122 11.71 8.15 -4.82
CA ALA A 122 12.00 8.30 -6.26
C ALA A 122 12.82 7.15 -6.85
N GLY A 123 13.57 6.44 -6.04
CA GLY A 123 14.50 5.39 -6.42
C GLY A 123 13.93 3.98 -6.31
N ILE A 124 14.42 3.19 -5.35
CA ILE A 124 14.08 1.77 -5.25
C ILE A 124 12.60 1.51 -5.02
N TRP A 125 11.89 2.37 -4.26
CA TRP A 125 10.46 2.22 -4.04
C TRP A 125 9.68 2.40 -5.34
N ASN A 126 10.01 3.44 -6.12
CA ASN A 126 9.42 3.64 -7.45
C ASN A 126 9.76 2.49 -8.42
N ARG A 127 10.98 1.93 -8.36
CA ARG A 127 11.32 0.73 -9.16
C ARG A 127 10.42 -0.47 -8.82
N LEU A 128 10.10 -0.67 -7.53
CA LEU A 128 9.17 -1.71 -7.12
C LEU A 128 7.76 -1.45 -7.64
N GLU A 129 7.26 -0.22 -7.56
CA GLU A 129 5.96 0.15 -8.11
C GLU A 129 5.87 -0.11 -9.62
N GLN A 130 6.91 0.25 -10.37
CA GLN A 130 6.99 -0.04 -11.81
C GLN A 130 7.04 -1.55 -12.08
N LYS A 131 7.74 -2.32 -11.25
CA LYS A 131 7.77 -3.78 -11.37
C LYS A 131 6.39 -4.39 -11.11
N VAL A 132 5.64 -3.90 -10.13
CA VAL A 132 4.26 -4.33 -9.86
C VAL A 132 3.36 -4.08 -11.07
N ARG A 133 3.46 -2.91 -11.72
CA ARG A 133 2.73 -2.63 -12.96
C ARG A 133 3.13 -3.59 -14.11
N TYR A 134 4.42 -3.88 -14.23
CA TYR A 134 4.90 -4.89 -15.19
C TYR A 134 4.28 -6.27 -14.94
N TRP A 135 4.24 -6.72 -13.68
CA TRP A 135 3.62 -7.98 -13.33
C TRP A 135 2.11 -7.99 -13.59
N CYS A 136 1.44 -6.90 -13.33
CA CYS A 136 0.01 -6.77 -13.67
C CYS A 136 -0.22 -6.94 -15.18
N LYS A 137 0.59 -6.30 -16.02
CA LYS A 137 0.53 -6.48 -17.48
C LYS A 137 0.79 -7.93 -17.90
N LYS A 138 1.73 -8.59 -17.21
CA LYS A 138 2.18 -9.94 -17.57
C LYS A 138 1.26 -11.03 -17.06
N TYR A 139 0.79 -10.92 -15.85
CA TYR A 139 0.10 -12.01 -15.14
C TYR A 139 -1.40 -11.78 -14.92
N GLY A 140 -1.90 -10.59 -15.22
CA GLY A 140 -3.27 -10.18 -14.93
C GLY A 140 -3.38 -9.43 -13.60
N ASP A 141 -4.60 -9.33 -13.11
CA ASP A 141 -4.93 -8.55 -11.93
C ASP A 141 -4.14 -8.98 -10.68
N LEU A 142 -3.72 -8.00 -9.91
CA LEU A 142 -2.95 -8.18 -8.69
C LEU A 142 -3.69 -7.58 -7.49
N MET A 143 -3.55 -8.22 -6.33
CA MET A 143 -3.82 -7.60 -5.05
C MET A 143 -2.51 -7.05 -4.48
N VAL A 144 -2.52 -5.82 -4.00
CA VAL A 144 -1.35 -5.13 -3.45
C VAL A 144 -1.68 -4.60 -2.06
N ILE A 145 -0.80 -4.88 -1.10
CA ILE A 145 -0.88 -4.35 0.26
C ILE A 145 0.44 -3.64 0.56
N THR A 146 0.35 -2.41 1.06
CA THR A 146 1.52 -1.57 1.29
C THR A 146 1.41 -0.85 2.63
N GLY A 147 2.50 -0.73 3.35
CA GLY A 147 2.56 0.06 4.58
C GLY A 147 3.99 0.33 5.04
N GLY A 148 4.12 1.26 5.96
CA GLY A 148 5.31 1.40 6.77
C GLY A 148 5.29 0.41 7.93
N VAL A 149 6.45 -0.01 8.41
CA VAL A 149 6.54 -0.76 9.66
C VAL A 149 6.43 0.25 10.81
N LEU A 150 5.29 0.23 11.51
CA LEU A 150 4.98 1.18 12.58
C LEU A 150 5.45 0.59 13.91
N GLU A 151 6.60 1.05 14.35
CA GLU A 151 7.28 0.62 15.58
C GLU A 151 7.20 1.71 16.64
N ASN A 152 7.56 1.39 17.87
CA ASN A 152 7.76 2.39 18.91
C ASN A 152 9.04 3.19 18.66
N ASP A 153 9.11 4.38 19.20
CA ASP A 153 10.30 5.26 19.17
C ASP A 153 10.77 5.61 17.75
N LEU A 154 9.84 5.84 16.84
CA LEU A 154 10.12 6.40 15.53
C LEU A 154 10.42 7.92 15.62
N LEU A 155 11.18 8.44 14.66
CA LEU A 155 11.28 9.87 14.46
C LEU A 155 9.91 10.41 14.06
N GLU A 156 9.54 11.57 14.58
CA GLU A 156 8.28 12.24 14.31
C GLU A 156 8.49 13.53 13.51
N ILE A 157 7.54 13.89 12.67
CA ILE A 157 7.51 15.17 11.95
C ILE A 157 6.21 15.93 12.21
N GLY A 158 6.32 17.25 12.20
CA GLY A 158 5.20 18.18 12.32
C GLY A 158 4.55 18.24 13.70
N ASP A 159 3.53 19.08 13.80
CA ASP A 159 2.85 19.36 15.07
C ASP A 159 1.95 18.19 15.52
N GLU A 160 1.52 17.34 14.58
CA GLU A 160 0.70 16.16 14.86
C GLU A 160 1.53 14.89 15.08
N HIS A 161 2.87 14.99 15.17
CA HIS A 161 3.76 13.87 15.49
C HIS A 161 3.62 12.69 14.54
N VAL A 162 3.65 12.96 13.22
CA VAL A 162 3.59 11.91 12.22
C VAL A 162 4.87 11.09 12.24
N ASP A 163 4.75 9.80 12.49
CA ASP A 163 5.89 8.89 12.57
C ASP A 163 6.56 8.64 11.21
N VAL A 164 7.90 8.56 11.24
CA VAL A 164 8.73 8.25 10.07
C VAL A 164 9.17 6.80 10.14
N PRO A 165 8.58 5.89 9.35
CA PRO A 165 8.95 4.48 9.34
C PRO A 165 10.41 4.28 8.92
N LYS A 166 11.12 3.37 9.62
CA LYS A 166 12.49 2.95 9.25
C LYS A 166 12.51 1.93 8.11
N SER A 167 11.37 1.28 7.86
CA SER A 167 11.19 0.29 6.80
C SER A 167 9.78 0.34 6.23
N TYR A 168 9.67 -0.04 4.97
CA TYR A 168 8.38 -0.22 4.28
C TYR A 168 8.24 -1.63 3.75
N TYR A 169 7.01 -2.12 3.69
CA TYR A 169 6.70 -3.40 3.10
C TYR A 169 5.70 -3.27 1.96
N LYS A 170 5.74 -4.25 1.06
CA LYS A 170 4.74 -4.42 0.02
C LYS A 170 4.50 -5.90 -0.21
N ILE A 171 3.24 -6.31 -0.20
CA ILE A 171 2.81 -7.67 -0.53
C ILE A 171 2.07 -7.60 -1.85
N VAL A 172 2.44 -8.47 -2.77
CA VAL A 172 1.83 -8.56 -4.11
C VAL A 172 1.34 -9.99 -4.32
N MET A 173 0.05 -10.14 -4.59
CA MET A 173 -0.57 -11.45 -4.82
C MET A 173 -1.24 -11.49 -6.19
N ARG A 174 -1.10 -12.63 -6.88
CA ARG A 174 -1.82 -12.97 -8.12
C ARG A 174 -2.49 -14.32 -8.00
N GLY A 175 -3.49 -14.55 -8.85
CA GLY A 175 -4.25 -15.80 -8.87
C GLY A 175 -5.23 -15.94 -7.70
N LYS A 176 -5.88 -17.07 -7.63
CA LYS A 176 -6.91 -17.38 -6.61
C LYS A 176 -6.75 -18.81 -6.12
N ALA A 177 -7.24 -19.05 -4.91
CA ALA A 177 -7.27 -20.39 -4.29
C ALA A 177 -5.90 -21.08 -4.36
N LYS A 178 -5.82 -22.31 -4.86
CA LYS A 178 -4.58 -23.08 -4.95
C LYS A 178 -3.55 -22.54 -5.95
N GLU A 179 -3.99 -21.69 -6.86
CA GLU A 179 -3.12 -21.05 -7.87
C GLU A 179 -2.55 -19.71 -7.38
N ALA A 180 -2.92 -19.27 -6.19
CA ALA A 180 -2.42 -18.04 -5.62
C ALA A 180 -0.89 -18.08 -5.48
N ARG A 181 -0.26 -16.97 -5.82
CA ARG A 181 1.18 -16.74 -5.65
C ARG A 181 1.37 -15.35 -5.07
N ALA A 182 2.15 -15.24 -4.03
CA ALA A 182 2.42 -13.97 -3.37
C ALA A 182 3.91 -13.73 -3.17
N LEU A 183 4.29 -12.47 -3.11
CA LEU A 183 5.62 -12.00 -2.74
C LEU A 183 5.50 -10.98 -1.62
N GLY A 184 6.38 -11.09 -0.64
CA GLY A 184 6.60 -10.07 0.39
C GLY A 184 7.92 -9.35 0.16
N PHE A 185 7.89 -8.03 0.17
CA PHE A 185 9.07 -7.16 0.17
C PHE A 185 9.15 -6.41 1.48
N LEU A 186 10.34 -6.35 2.06
CA LEU A 186 10.64 -5.54 3.23
C LEU A 186 11.92 -4.75 2.95
N MET A 187 11.81 -3.43 2.92
CA MET A 187 12.90 -2.53 2.52
C MET A 187 13.21 -1.52 3.61
N PRO A 188 14.49 -1.31 3.97
CA PRO A 188 14.88 -0.11 4.69
C PRO A 188 14.45 1.15 3.93
N ALA A 189 14.01 2.19 4.65
CA ALA A 189 13.54 3.44 4.07
C ALA A 189 14.70 4.33 3.57
N LYS A 190 15.54 3.77 2.71
CA LYS A 190 16.68 4.45 2.07
C LYS A 190 16.90 3.93 0.66
N GLU A 191 17.46 4.78 -0.21
CA GLU A 191 17.81 4.41 -1.59
C GLU A 191 18.78 3.22 -1.63
N SER A 192 18.61 2.39 -2.63
CA SER A 192 19.47 1.25 -2.91
C SER A 192 19.51 0.94 -4.40
N GLN A 193 20.69 0.57 -4.89
CA GLN A 193 20.88 0.07 -6.25
C GLN A 193 20.83 -1.47 -6.32
N GLN A 194 20.56 -2.13 -5.20
CA GLN A 194 20.43 -3.59 -5.15
C GLN A 194 19.25 -4.08 -6.01
N PRO A 195 19.34 -5.30 -6.57
CA PRO A 195 18.19 -5.94 -7.19
C PRO A 195 17.00 -6.06 -6.23
N LEU A 196 15.78 -5.94 -6.74
CA LEU A 196 14.56 -6.02 -5.91
C LEU A 196 14.45 -7.36 -5.17
N GLU A 197 14.97 -8.44 -5.75
CA GLU A 197 14.97 -9.78 -5.16
C GLU A 197 15.70 -9.84 -3.82
N GLN A 198 16.66 -8.93 -3.56
CA GLN A 198 17.39 -8.88 -2.29
C GLN A 198 16.50 -8.46 -1.11
N PHE A 199 15.33 -7.91 -1.39
CA PHE A 199 14.38 -7.43 -0.37
C PHE A 199 13.18 -8.38 -0.19
N LEU A 200 13.19 -9.53 -0.87
CA LEU A 200 12.18 -10.56 -0.68
C LEU A 200 12.32 -11.20 0.70
N VAL A 201 11.22 -11.29 1.40
CA VAL A 201 11.10 -11.99 2.68
C VAL A 201 9.84 -12.86 2.68
N PRO A 202 9.77 -13.90 3.52
CA PRO A 202 8.49 -14.56 3.80
C PRO A 202 7.47 -13.54 4.33
N ILE A 203 6.19 -13.70 4.00
CA ILE A 203 5.14 -12.82 4.51
C ILE A 203 5.05 -12.93 6.04
N ASP A 204 5.26 -14.13 6.61
CA ASP A 204 5.40 -14.36 8.05
C ASP A 204 6.39 -13.39 8.73
N GLU A 205 7.48 -13.02 8.06
CA GLU A 205 8.44 -12.05 8.61
C GLU A 205 7.85 -10.64 8.67
N ILE A 206 7.04 -10.26 7.67
CA ILE A 206 6.34 -8.96 7.69
C ILE A 206 5.29 -8.98 8.80
N GLU A 207 4.54 -10.06 8.96
CA GLU A 207 3.56 -10.22 10.04
C GLU A 207 4.19 -10.10 11.43
N LYS A 208 5.31 -10.76 11.62
CA LYS A 208 6.08 -10.67 12.87
C LYS A 208 6.54 -9.25 13.18
N ARG A 209 6.90 -8.48 12.15
CA ARG A 209 7.38 -7.10 12.30
C ARG A 209 6.25 -6.10 12.52
N THR A 210 5.06 -6.37 12.00
CA THR A 210 3.92 -5.44 12.00
C THR A 210 2.83 -5.80 13.00
N GLY A 211 2.74 -7.06 13.39
CA GLY A 211 1.61 -7.58 14.19
C GLY A 211 0.31 -7.73 13.39
N ILE A 212 0.37 -7.61 12.06
CA ILE A 212 -0.77 -7.73 11.15
C ILE A 212 -0.82 -9.13 10.59
N ASP A 213 -1.97 -9.80 10.64
CA ASP A 213 -2.25 -11.02 9.89
C ASP A 213 -2.79 -10.63 8.51
N PHE A 214 -2.02 -10.86 7.45
CA PHE A 214 -2.37 -10.36 6.12
C PHE A 214 -3.48 -11.17 5.45
N PHE A 215 -3.66 -12.41 5.84
CA PHE A 215 -4.64 -13.31 5.22
C PHE A 215 -5.50 -14.06 6.25
N GLU A 216 -5.83 -13.41 7.36
CA GLU A 216 -6.54 -14.01 8.52
C GLU A 216 -7.83 -14.78 8.17
N LYS A 217 -8.50 -14.41 7.06
CA LYS A 217 -9.74 -15.05 6.63
C LYS A 217 -9.52 -16.29 5.76
N GLN A 218 -8.27 -16.63 5.48
CA GLN A 218 -7.91 -17.83 4.75
C GLN A 218 -7.65 -18.99 5.70
N SER A 219 -7.75 -20.23 5.20
CA SER A 219 -7.43 -21.41 6.02
C SER A 219 -5.95 -21.43 6.40
N GLN A 220 -5.63 -22.04 7.54
CA GLN A 220 -4.24 -22.18 8.02
C GLN A 220 -3.33 -22.87 6.99
N ASP A 221 -3.82 -23.91 6.31
CA ASP A 221 -3.06 -24.58 5.27
C ASP A 221 -2.74 -23.67 4.08
N TRP A 222 -3.68 -22.81 3.72
CA TRP A 222 -3.48 -21.83 2.65
C TRP A 222 -2.46 -20.75 3.07
N GLN A 223 -2.62 -20.20 4.28
CA GLN A 223 -1.68 -19.21 4.84
C GLN A 223 -0.28 -19.82 4.90
N SER A 224 -0.09 -20.96 5.52
CA SER A 224 1.22 -21.62 5.63
C SER A 224 1.87 -21.86 4.27
N ASN A 225 1.09 -22.15 3.23
CA ASN A 225 1.63 -22.36 1.89
C ASN A 225 2.05 -21.06 1.20
N ILE A 226 1.40 -19.95 1.49
CA ILE A 226 1.66 -18.66 0.84
C ILE A 226 2.69 -17.83 1.60
N GLU A 227 2.67 -17.87 2.93
CA GLU A 227 3.35 -16.92 3.79
C GLU A 227 4.73 -17.38 4.26
N SER A 228 4.92 -18.70 4.43
CA SER A 228 6.13 -19.25 5.07
C SER A 228 7.40 -19.23 4.23
N GLU A 229 7.28 -19.10 2.90
CA GLU A 229 8.41 -19.21 2.00
C GLU A 229 8.42 -18.12 0.93
N VAL A 230 9.64 -17.73 0.52
CA VAL A 230 9.84 -16.85 -0.64
C VAL A 230 9.74 -17.65 -1.93
N LYS A 231 8.72 -17.37 -2.77
CA LYS A 231 8.49 -18.04 -4.06
C LYS A 231 8.79 -17.12 -5.25
N GLY A 232 9.92 -16.43 -5.19
CA GLY A 232 10.34 -15.47 -6.25
C GLY A 232 10.49 -16.10 -7.65
N ARG A 233 10.73 -17.42 -7.73
CA ARG A 233 10.84 -18.13 -9.01
C ARG A 233 9.57 -18.11 -9.85
N ASP A 234 8.42 -17.93 -9.23
CA ASP A 234 7.12 -17.85 -9.91
C ASP A 234 6.89 -16.48 -10.58
N TRP A 235 7.83 -15.56 -10.39
CA TRP A 235 7.74 -14.19 -10.87
C TRP A 235 8.95 -13.82 -11.73
N LYS A 236 8.73 -13.03 -12.76
CA LYS A 236 9.82 -12.54 -13.62
C LYS A 236 10.27 -11.17 -13.13
N PHE A 237 11.46 -11.13 -12.56
CA PHE A 237 12.14 -9.89 -12.19
C PHE A 237 12.79 -9.20 -13.39
#